data_f3c310aad946d11b06f0e2b6c8042880
#
_entry.id   f3c310aad946d11b06f0e2b6c8042880
#
_cell.length_a   1.000
_cell.length_b   1.000
_cell.length_c   1.000
_cell.angle_alpha   90.00
_cell.angle_beta   90.00
_cell.angle_gamma   90.00
#
_symmetry.space_group_name_H-M   'P 1'
#
loop_
_entity.id
_entity.type
_entity.pdbx_description
1 polymer ?
#
loop_
_entity_poly.entity_id
_entity_poly.type
_entity_poly.pdbx_seq_one_letter_code
_entity_poly.pdbx_strand_id
1 'polypeptide(L)'
;REFDHDLPIKEIHVQKINSWPGWIRALHFAFWSHRLTRQDAGFDVVHTHAMGLAGDVHVFHVVPIKFRRFFLQATWRGLLSCLEPRNLAYLWLEAASTRTSTDKRIVAVSPSVQDQLLAAYPSIHKVEVIPPGAHPVSVDSETRKRVRAQLGWSASDVGCLLVARNPMRKGLTAVTQALKQLPAHFKLAVVGADEEVGIFFKRQYPELLERVNLIDPVSDVSPFYQCADIYVHPTLRDSFGMAPLEAMAHGLPVVLSAQQYCGFAAFVQHRHNAWVLDDPKDASSIATALLALDPQQTLGAQFVQQSAVLVETFSWDAVAKRYEELYLAVIRARKSRQSQPRTQ
;
A
#
# COMPACT_ATOMS: atom_id res chain seq x y z
N ARG A 1 5.83 23.72 -1.74
CA ARG A 1 6.70 22.61 -2.22
C ARG A 1 6.87 22.84 -3.70
N GLU A 2 8.08 23.08 -4.16
CA GLU A 2 8.43 23.01 -5.57
C GLU A 2 8.30 21.54 -5.96
N PHE A 3 7.54 21.30 -7.02
CA PHE A 3 7.45 20.00 -7.63
C PHE A 3 8.50 19.98 -8.73
N ASP A 4 9.65 19.39 -8.44
CA ASP A 4 10.65 19.08 -9.45
C ASP A 4 10.19 17.82 -10.20
N HIS A 5 9.82 17.96 -11.46
CA HIS A 5 9.36 16.88 -12.31
C HIS A 5 9.61 17.20 -13.78
N ASP A 6 10.05 16.21 -14.52
CA ASP A 6 10.25 16.27 -15.97
C ASP A 6 8.95 16.07 -16.78
N LEU A 7 7.80 15.98 -16.11
CA LEU A 7 6.51 15.77 -16.75
C LEU A 7 5.94 17.07 -17.32
N PRO A 8 5.32 17.04 -18.50
CA PRO A 8 4.69 18.22 -19.12
C PRO A 8 3.38 18.59 -18.39
N ILE A 9 3.49 19.03 -17.13
CA ILE A 9 2.36 19.49 -16.34
C ILE A 9 2.00 20.91 -16.79
N LYS A 10 0.78 21.07 -17.29
CA LYS A 10 0.26 22.35 -17.78
C LYS A 10 -0.06 23.32 -16.64
N GLU A 11 -0.70 22.83 -15.59
CA GLU A 11 -1.15 23.62 -14.46
C GLU A 11 -1.24 22.81 -13.17
N ILE A 12 -0.94 23.44 -12.04
CA ILE A 12 -1.11 22.85 -10.69
C ILE A 12 -2.07 23.73 -9.90
N HIS A 13 -3.26 23.21 -9.61
CA HIS A 13 -4.23 23.86 -8.75
C HIS A 13 -4.11 23.39 -7.30
N VAL A 14 -3.83 24.32 -6.39
CA VAL A 14 -3.68 24.02 -4.96
C VAL A 14 -4.82 24.64 -4.17
N GLN A 15 -5.55 23.80 -3.44
CA GLN A 15 -6.54 24.24 -2.49
C GLN A 15 -5.90 24.60 -1.14
N LYS A 16 -6.00 25.87 -0.72
CA LYS A 16 -5.46 26.38 0.55
C LYS A 16 -6.56 26.48 1.61
N ILE A 17 -6.90 25.38 2.29
CA ILE A 17 -7.81 25.38 3.45
C ILE A 17 -7.17 24.53 4.56
N ASN A 18 -6.40 25.17 5.43
CA ASN A 18 -5.63 24.44 6.45
C ASN A 18 -6.30 24.41 7.84
N SER A 19 -7.24 25.32 8.15
CA SER A 19 -7.83 25.51 9.47
C SER A 19 -9.12 24.74 9.73
N TRP A 20 -9.70 24.09 8.71
CA TRP A 20 -10.99 23.42 8.84
C TRP A 20 -10.82 21.92 9.21
N PRO A 21 -11.83 21.33 9.90
CA PRO A 21 -11.86 19.89 10.15
C PRO A 21 -11.72 19.07 8.86
N GLY A 22 -11.00 17.94 8.94
CA GLY A 22 -10.63 17.14 7.76
C GLY A 22 -11.81 16.73 6.87
N TRP A 23 -12.97 16.43 7.45
CA TRP A 23 -14.17 16.05 6.69
C TRP A 23 -14.78 17.23 5.91
N ILE A 24 -14.73 18.47 6.46
CA ILE A 24 -15.18 19.66 5.74
C ILE A 24 -14.23 19.97 4.58
N ARG A 25 -12.92 19.82 4.82
CA ARG A 25 -11.93 19.95 3.74
C ARG A 25 -12.16 18.95 2.61
N ALA A 26 -12.52 17.71 2.95
CA ALA A 26 -12.82 16.67 1.96
C ALA A 26 -14.07 17.02 1.13
N LEU A 27 -15.15 17.48 1.79
CA LEU A 27 -16.36 17.96 1.09
C LEU A 27 -16.05 19.15 0.18
N HIS A 28 -15.36 20.15 0.72
CA HIS A 28 -15.00 21.34 -0.06
C HIS A 28 -14.12 20.96 -1.27
N PHE A 29 -13.13 20.08 -1.09
CA PHE A 29 -12.30 19.59 -2.19
C PHE A 29 -13.13 18.86 -3.25
N ALA A 30 -14.09 18.02 -2.84
CA ALA A 30 -14.95 17.31 -3.77
C ALA A 30 -15.82 18.25 -4.62
N PHE A 31 -16.40 19.28 -4.03
CA PHE A 31 -17.19 20.28 -4.77
C PHE A 31 -16.31 21.19 -5.65
N TRP A 32 -15.17 21.63 -5.10
CA TRP A 32 -14.23 22.47 -5.83
C TRP A 32 -13.65 21.74 -7.06
N SER A 33 -13.17 20.52 -6.90
CA SER A 33 -12.63 19.72 -8.01
C SER A 33 -13.70 19.40 -9.05
N HIS A 34 -14.94 19.12 -8.62
CA HIS A 34 -16.06 18.90 -9.52
C HIS A 34 -16.40 20.15 -10.35
N ARG A 35 -16.38 21.33 -9.71
CA ARG A 35 -16.60 22.60 -10.42
C ARG A 35 -15.50 22.87 -11.43
N LEU A 36 -14.23 22.69 -11.01
CA LEU A 36 -13.07 22.91 -11.87
C LEU A 36 -13.12 22.01 -13.12
N THR A 37 -13.35 20.72 -12.95
CA THR A 37 -13.41 19.76 -14.07
C THR A 37 -14.62 19.94 -14.99
N ARG A 38 -15.69 20.61 -14.54
CA ARG A 38 -16.84 20.97 -15.37
C ARG A 38 -16.66 22.27 -16.13
N GLN A 39 -15.92 23.23 -15.56
CA GLN A 39 -15.67 24.53 -16.20
C GLN A 39 -14.63 24.41 -17.31
N ASP A 40 -13.65 23.55 -17.13
CA ASP A 40 -12.64 23.23 -18.15
C ASP A 40 -13.08 21.98 -18.93
N ALA A 41 -13.78 22.21 -20.05
CA ALA A 41 -14.23 21.13 -20.95
C ALA A 41 -13.07 20.46 -21.73
N GLY A 42 -11.82 20.83 -21.47
CA GLY A 42 -10.63 20.38 -22.21
C GLY A 42 -10.05 19.05 -21.75
N PHE A 43 -10.56 18.43 -20.66
CA PHE A 43 -10.05 17.16 -20.18
C PHE A 43 -10.67 15.98 -20.93
N ASP A 44 -9.83 15.14 -21.54
CA ASP A 44 -10.26 13.87 -22.12
C ASP A 44 -10.69 12.88 -21.04
N VAL A 45 -9.93 12.78 -19.94
CA VAL A 45 -10.20 11.89 -18.80
C VAL A 45 -9.84 12.59 -17.49
N VAL A 46 -10.69 12.44 -16.49
CA VAL A 46 -10.43 12.86 -15.10
C VAL A 46 -10.16 11.63 -14.25
N HIS A 47 -8.92 11.46 -13.83
CA HIS A 47 -8.50 10.39 -12.93
C HIS A 47 -8.40 10.91 -11.50
N THR A 48 -8.97 10.19 -10.52
CA THR A 48 -8.96 10.59 -9.12
C THR A 48 -8.56 9.46 -8.18
N HIS A 49 -7.71 9.80 -7.21
CA HIS A 49 -7.33 8.96 -6.08
C HIS A 49 -8.05 9.35 -4.79
N ALA A 50 -8.91 10.37 -4.85
CA ALA A 50 -9.67 10.86 -3.71
C ALA A 50 -11.14 10.47 -3.83
N MET A 51 -11.80 10.30 -2.69
CA MET A 51 -13.27 10.24 -2.65
C MET A 51 -13.83 11.60 -3.09
N GLY A 52 -14.67 11.60 -4.12
CA GLY A 52 -15.17 12.86 -4.66
C GLY A 52 -16.28 12.71 -5.68
N LEU A 53 -16.74 13.87 -6.17
CA LEU A 53 -17.81 13.98 -7.16
C LEU A 53 -17.29 13.97 -8.60
N ALA A 54 -16.06 14.42 -8.80
CA ALA A 54 -15.38 14.45 -10.07
C ALA A 54 -14.63 13.13 -10.32
N GLY A 55 -14.53 12.72 -11.56
CA GLY A 55 -13.71 11.62 -12.01
C GLY A 55 -14.44 10.63 -12.92
N ASP A 56 -13.72 10.22 -13.93
CA ASP A 56 -14.10 9.15 -14.85
C ASP A 56 -13.49 7.83 -14.40
N VAL A 57 -12.29 7.92 -13.81
CA VAL A 57 -11.57 6.80 -13.21
C VAL A 57 -11.38 7.08 -11.72
N HIS A 58 -11.96 6.26 -10.86
CA HIS A 58 -11.85 6.34 -9.41
C HIS A 58 -11.03 5.19 -8.87
N VAL A 59 -9.90 5.49 -8.21
CA VAL A 59 -9.01 4.47 -7.62
C VAL A 59 -9.19 4.41 -6.12
N PHE A 60 -9.49 3.21 -5.63
CA PHE A 60 -9.64 2.92 -4.20
C PHE A 60 -8.36 2.27 -3.67
N HIS A 61 -7.64 3.00 -2.81
CA HIS A 61 -6.39 2.57 -2.18
C HIS A 61 -6.56 1.96 -0.80
N VAL A 62 -7.75 2.11 -0.21
CA VAL A 62 -8.01 1.71 1.17
C VAL A 62 -9.31 0.93 1.28
N VAL A 63 -9.45 0.20 2.38
CA VAL A 63 -10.70 -0.48 2.73
C VAL A 63 -11.87 0.51 2.70
N PRO A 64 -12.94 0.23 1.94
CA PRO A 64 -14.10 1.12 1.87
C PRO A 64 -14.66 1.43 3.25
N ILE A 65 -15.03 2.69 3.49
CA ILE A 65 -15.50 3.15 4.80
C ILE A 65 -16.78 2.40 5.17
N LYS A 66 -17.70 2.24 4.20
CA LYS A 66 -18.94 1.49 4.39
C LYS A 66 -18.65 0.04 4.78
N PHE A 67 -17.72 -0.65 4.06
CA PHE A 67 -17.34 -2.01 4.40
C PHE A 67 -16.75 -2.09 5.82
N ARG A 68 -15.81 -1.21 6.14
CA ARG A 68 -15.19 -1.16 7.47
C ARG A 68 -16.20 -0.98 8.59
N ARG A 69 -17.20 -0.12 8.41
CA ARG A 69 -18.19 0.22 9.43
C ARG A 69 -19.24 -0.87 9.63
N PHE A 70 -19.74 -1.44 8.54
CA PHE A 70 -20.89 -2.34 8.59
C PHE A 70 -20.51 -3.82 8.59
N PHE A 71 -19.29 -4.17 8.14
CA PHE A 71 -18.85 -5.57 8.06
C PHE A 71 -17.70 -5.90 9.05
N LEU A 72 -16.72 -4.99 9.23
CA LEU A 72 -15.58 -5.26 10.11
C LEU A 72 -15.80 -4.75 11.55
N GLN A 73 -16.52 -3.67 11.73
CA GLN A 73 -16.78 -3.01 13.02
C GLN A 73 -18.28 -2.91 13.32
N ALA A 74 -19.04 -3.97 12.97
CA ALA A 74 -20.48 -4.03 13.12
C ALA A 74 -20.91 -4.15 14.60
N THR A 75 -20.50 -3.18 15.43
CA THR A 75 -20.98 -3.03 16.81
C THR A 75 -22.04 -1.94 16.84
N TRP A 76 -22.98 -2.01 17.81
CA TRP A 76 -23.99 -0.98 17.99
C TRP A 76 -23.40 0.43 18.16
N ARG A 77 -22.24 0.56 18.84
CA ARG A 77 -21.49 1.82 18.96
C ARG A 77 -20.91 2.27 17.62
N GLY A 78 -20.45 1.34 16.80
CA GLY A 78 -19.97 1.62 15.43
C GLY A 78 -21.10 2.14 14.54
N LEU A 79 -22.31 1.56 14.66
CA LEU A 79 -23.49 2.02 13.92
C LEU A 79 -23.94 3.42 14.36
N LEU A 80 -23.98 3.69 15.67
CA LEU A 80 -24.29 5.04 16.18
C LEU A 80 -23.25 6.08 15.72
N SER A 81 -21.99 5.71 15.64
CA SER A 81 -20.95 6.62 15.13
C SER A 81 -21.14 7.00 13.66
N CYS A 82 -21.91 6.23 12.88
CA CYS A 82 -22.27 6.61 11.52
C CYS A 82 -23.16 7.86 11.44
N LEU A 83 -23.83 8.22 12.53
CA LEU A 83 -24.65 9.45 12.62
C LEU A 83 -23.82 10.71 12.84
N GLU A 84 -22.54 10.57 13.18
CA GLU A 84 -21.64 11.73 13.27
C GLU A 84 -21.51 12.41 11.90
N PRO A 85 -21.60 13.77 11.83
CA PRO A 85 -21.52 14.51 10.55
C PRO A 85 -20.28 14.15 9.73
N ARG A 86 -19.15 13.92 10.41
CA ARG A 86 -17.90 13.48 9.76
C ARG A 86 -18.06 12.16 9.03
N ASN A 87 -18.66 11.17 9.67
CA ASN A 87 -18.82 9.84 9.10
C ASN A 87 -19.87 9.82 7.98
N LEU A 88 -20.96 10.60 8.15
CA LEU A 88 -21.96 10.81 7.10
C LEU A 88 -21.35 11.45 5.86
N ALA A 89 -20.52 12.49 6.03
CA ALA A 89 -19.83 13.15 4.93
C ALA A 89 -18.94 12.19 4.13
N TYR A 90 -18.13 11.39 4.81
CA TYR A 90 -17.27 10.41 4.15
C TYR A 90 -18.04 9.27 3.50
N LEU A 91 -19.09 8.74 4.14
CA LEU A 91 -19.97 7.72 3.53
C LEU A 91 -20.66 8.26 2.28
N TRP A 92 -21.11 9.51 2.31
CA TRP A 92 -21.74 10.16 1.16
C TRP A 92 -20.74 10.35 0.01
N LEU A 93 -19.52 10.84 0.29
CA LEU A 93 -18.44 10.98 -0.70
C LEU A 93 -18.06 9.63 -1.32
N GLU A 94 -17.94 8.60 -0.49
CA GLU A 94 -17.63 7.25 -0.96
C GLU A 94 -18.76 6.71 -1.87
N ALA A 95 -20.02 6.85 -1.43
CA ALA A 95 -21.17 6.46 -2.23
C ALA A 95 -21.27 7.25 -3.55
N ALA A 96 -20.92 8.53 -3.56
CA ALA A 96 -20.85 9.33 -4.78
C ALA A 96 -19.73 8.86 -5.72
N SER A 97 -18.59 8.47 -5.18
CA SER A 97 -17.46 7.93 -5.94
C SER A 97 -17.78 6.56 -6.57
N THR A 98 -18.67 5.77 -5.95
CA THR A 98 -19.07 4.44 -6.40
C THR A 98 -20.29 4.44 -7.35
N ARG A 99 -20.92 5.59 -7.59
CA ARG A 99 -22.02 5.68 -8.57
C ARG A 99 -21.51 5.31 -9.95
N THR A 100 -22.08 4.26 -10.50
CA THR A 100 -21.72 3.78 -11.83
C THR A 100 -22.43 4.57 -12.93
N SER A 101 -21.71 4.86 -14.00
CA SER A 101 -22.24 5.28 -15.30
C SER A 101 -21.45 4.52 -16.37
N THR A 102 -21.97 4.49 -17.60
CA THR A 102 -21.29 3.80 -18.72
C THR A 102 -19.86 4.29 -18.94
N ASP A 103 -19.60 5.54 -18.57
CA ASP A 103 -18.33 6.23 -18.81
C ASP A 103 -17.40 6.21 -17.59
N LYS A 104 -17.88 5.70 -16.46
CA LYS A 104 -17.12 5.71 -15.20
C LYS A 104 -16.48 4.33 -14.96
N ARG A 105 -15.24 4.34 -14.51
CA ARG A 105 -14.48 3.15 -14.14
C ARG A 105 -14.09 3.22 -12.66
N ILE A 106 -14.26 2.11 -11.98
CA ILE A 106 -13.85 1.94 -10.59
C ILE A 106 -12.68 0.98 -10.58
N VAL A 107 -11.60 1.39 -9.95
CA VAL A 107 -10.35 0.63 -9.82
C VAL A 107 -10.08 0.36 -8.36
N ALA A 108 -9.72 -0.87 -8.04
CA ALA A 108 -9.21 -1.30 -6.74
C ALA A 108 -7.72 -1.63 -6.85
N VAL A 109 -6.95 -1.33 -5.81
CA VAL A 109 -5.50 -1.65 -5.79
C VAL A 109 -5.21 -3.12 -5.53
N SER A 110 -6.22 -3.90 -5.11
CA SER A 110 -6.07 -5.34 -4.84
C SER A 110 -7.40 -6.06 -4.97
N PRO A 111 -7.41 -7.41 -5.17
CA PRO A 111 -8.63 -8.21 -5.14
C PRO A 111 -9.40 -8.07 -3.82
N SER A 112 -8.70 -7.98 -2.69
CA SER A 112 -9.35 -7.77 -1.39
C SER A 112 -10.14 -6.47 -1.33
N VAL A 113 -9.61 -5.36 -1.88
CA VAL A 113 -10.34 -4.08 -1.95
C VAL A 113 -11.50 -4.17 -2.95
N GLN A 114 -11.33 -4.90 -4.06
CA GLN A 114 -12.40 -5.17 -5.03
C GLN A 114 -13.58 -5.88 -4.36
N ASP A 115 -13.33 -6.99 -3.66
CA ASP A 115 -14.36 -7.78 -2.98
C ASP A 115 -15.10 -6.94 -1.93
N GLN A 116 -14.36 -6.12 -1.17
CA GLN A 116 -14.91 -5.22 -0.18
C GLN A 116 -15.79 -4.12 -0.78
N LEU A 117 -15.42 -3.59 -1.95
CA LEU A 117 -16.24 -2.63 -2.70
C LEU A 117 -17.53 -3.27 -3.19
N LEU A 118 -17.45 -4.44 -3.80
CA LEU A 118 -18.62 -5.18 -4.31
C LEU A 118 -19.57 -5.57 -3.18
N ALA A 119 -19.04 -6.00 -2.03
CA ALA A 119 -19.85 -6.30 -0.84
C ALA A 119 -20.52 -5.05 -0.25
N ALA A 120 -19.81 -3.92 -0.20
CA ALA A 120 -20.35 -2.68 0.34
C ALA A 120 -21.36 -2.00 -0.60
N TYR A 121 -21.18 -2.14 -1.89
CA TYR A 121 -21.95 -1.43 -2.93
C TYR A 121 -22.40 -2.42 -4.03
N PRO A 122 -23.46 -3.22 -3.80
CA PRO A 122 -23.94 -4.23 -4.74
C PRO A 122 -24.40 -3.69 -6.10
N SER A 123 -24.62 -2.37 -6.21
CA SER A 123 -24.91 -1.68 -7.48
C SER A 123 -23.71 -1.52 -8.40
N ILE A 124 -22.50 -1.79 -7.93
CA ILE A 124 -21.31 -1.77 -8.77
C ILE A 124 -21.25 -3.10 -9.54
N HIS A 125 -21.30 -3.05 -10.86
CA HIS A 125 -21.24 -4.25 -11.69
C HIS A 125 -19.82 -4.67 -12.07
N LYS A 126 -18.88 -3.70 -12.08
CA LYS A 126 -17.49 -3.97 -12.46
C LYS A 126 -16.53 -3.08 -11.67
N VAL A 127 -15.53 -3.71 -11.05
CA VAL A 127 -14.37 -3.07 -10.46
C VAL A 127 -13.14 -3.69 -11.11
N GLU A 128 -12.25 -2.88 -11.65
CA GLU A 128 -10.99 -3.36 -12.21
C GLU A 128 -9.93 -3.39 -11.13
N VAL A 129 -9.04 -4.39 -11.18
CA VAL A 129 -7.92 -4.46 -10.24
C VAL A 129 -6.66 -4.00 -10.96
N ILE A 130 -6.18 -2.81 -10.60
CA ILE A 130 -4.91 -2.27 -11.09
C ILE A 130 -4.04 -1.96 -9.86
N PRO A 131 -3.11 -2.86 -9.51
CA PRO A 131 -2.17 -2.63 -8.42
C PRO A 131 -1.23 -1.46 -8.72
N PRO A 132 -0.70 -0.80 -7.69
CA PRO A 132 0.39 0.15 -7.87
C PRO A 132 1.67 -0.55 -8.32
N GLY A 133 2.59 0.19 -8.90
CA GLY A 133 3.85 -0.32 -9.41
C GLY A 133 5.04 -0.11 -8.47
N ALA A 134 6.16 -0.75 -8.81
CA ALA A 134 7.48 -0.47 -8.26
C ALA A 134 8.52 -0.45 -9.40
N HIS A 135 9.65 0.22 -9.16
CA HIS A 135 10.78 0.15 -10.08
C HIS A 135 11.75 -0.94 -9.61
N PRO A 136 12.19 -1.85 -10.49
CA PRO A 136 13.32 -2.72 -10.20
C PRO A 136 14.56 -1.89 -9.85
N VAL A 137 15.25 -2.26 -8.79
CA VAL A 137 16.43 -1.55 -8.29
C VAL A 137 17.61 -2.49 -8.24
N SER A 138 18.73 -2.11 -8.88
CA SER A 138 19.98 -2.84 -8.72
C SER A 138 20.61 -2.53 -7.37
N VAL A 139 21.05 -3.56 -6.66
CA VAL A 139 21.73 -3.40 -5.37
C VAL A 139 23.10 -2.78 -5.60
N ASP A 140 23.35 -1.63 -4.98
CA ASP A 140 24.67 -1.02 -4.90
C ASP A 140 25.46 -1.54 -3.69
N SER A 141 26.56 -2.23 -3.97
CA SER A 141 27.40 -2.86 -2.95
C SER A 141 27.98 -1.86 -1.95
N GLU A 142 28.28 -0.63 -2.37
CA GLU A 142 28.85 0.39 -1.49
C GLU A 142 27.77 0.97 -0.56
N THR A 143 26.57 1.24 -1.08
CA THR A 143 25.41 1.61 -0.27
C THR A 143 25.10 0.53 0.76
N ARG A 144 25.08 -0.75 0.34
CA ARG A 144 24.86 -1.88 1.25
C ARG A 144 25.89 -1.90 2.39
N LYS A 145 27.20 -1.82 2.09
CA LYS A 145 28.27 -1.81 3.09
C LYS A 145 28.15 -0.62 4.05
N ARG A 146 27.93 0.58 3.50
CA ARG A 146 27.81 1.82 4.28
C ARG A 146 26.64 1.76 5.26
N VAL A 147 25.45 1.33 4.80
CA VAL A 147 24.26 1.29 5.67
C VAL A 147 24.38 0.19 6.71
N ARG A 148 24.91 -1.00 6.36
CA ARG A 148 25.19 -2.06 7.36
C ARG A 148 26.17 -1.56 8.44
N ALA A 149 27.21 -0.85 8.05
CA ALA A 149 28.16 -0.27 9.04
C ALA A 149 27.48 0.77 9.95
N GLN A 150 26.59 1.62 9.39
CA GLN A 150 25.82 2.60 10.18
C GLN A 150 24.86 1.91 11.18
N LEU A 151 24.31 0.74 10.81
CA LEU A 151 23.45 -0.06 11.68
C LEU A 151 24.23 -0.95 12.68
N GLY A 152 25.57 -0.97 12.59
CA GLY A 152 26.41 -1.85 13.42
C GLY A 152 26.31 -3.32 13.02
N TRP A 153 25.91 -3.64 11.78
CA TRP A 153 25.79 -5.00 11.29
C TRP A 153 27.08 -5.50 10.67
N SER A 154 27.50 -6.67 11.09
CA SER A 154 28.65 -7.38 10.52
C SER A 154 28.28 -8.09 9.21
N ALA A 155 29.31 -8.61 8.51
CA ALA A 155 29.08 -9.38 7.28
C ALA A 155 28.36 -10.73 7.56
N SER A 156 28.48 -11.26 8.78
CA SER A 156 27.85 -12.52 9.21
C SER A 156 26.44 -12.33 9.77
N ASP A 157 26.00 -11.08 9.99
CA ASP A 157 24.64 -10.84 10.48
C ASP A 157 23.61 -10.99 9.35
N VAL A 158 22.46 -11.56 9.67
CA VAL A 158 21.28 -11.62 8.81
C VAL A 158 20.39 -10.42 9.10
N GLY A 159 20.35 -9.49 8.16
CA GLY A 159 19.59 -8.24 8.27
C GLY A 159 18.12 -8.42 7.85
N CYS A 160 17.21 -8.45 8.82
CA CYS A 160 15.77 -8.37 8.58
C CYS A 160 15.32 -6.90 8.50
N LEU A 161 14.38 -6.59 7.61
CA LEU A 161 13.85 -5.24 7.43
C LEU A 161 12.33 -5.21 7.56
N LEU A 162 11.82 -4.23 8.31
CA LEU A 162 10.42 -3.83 8.38
C LEU A 162 10.29 -2.33 8.05
N VAL A 163 9.59 -1.98 6.98
CA VAL A 163 9.33 -0.58 6.60
C VAL A 163 7.88 -0.25 6.86
N ALA A 164 7.59 0.74 7.70
CA ALA A 164 6.22 1.10 8.05
C ALA A 164 6.10 2.47 8.73
N ARG A 165 5.10 3.28 8.33
CA ARG A 165 4.69 4.49 9.08
C ARG A 165 4.01 4.17 10.42
N ASN A 166 3.49 2.96 10.59
CA ASN A 166 2.89 2.47 11.82
C ASN A 166 3.40 1.04 12.06
N PRO A 167 4.62 0.89 12.62
CA PRO A 167 5.25 -0.40 12.81
C PRO A 167 4.42 -1.38 13.66
N MET A 168 3.70 -0.88 14.67
CA MET A 168 2.86 -1.71 15.52
C MET A 168 1.77 -2.42 14.72
N ARG A 169 1.07 -1.71 13.83
CA ARG A 169 0.06 -2.31 12.94
C ARG A 169 0.67 -3.22 11.88
N LYS A 170 1.94 -3.01 11.54
CA LYS A 170 2.68 -3.82 10.57
C LYS A 170 3.40 -5.01 11.19
N GLY A 171 3.10 -5.30 12.46
CA GLY A 171 3.51 -6.51 13.14
C GLY A 171 4.83 -6.44 13.88
N LEU A 172 5.33 -5.24 14.22
CA LEU A 172 6.57 -5.08 14.98
C LEU A 172 6.62 -5.98 16.21
N THR A 173 5.53 -6.05 16.99
CA THR A 173 5.48 -6.90 18.19
C THR A 173 5.73 -8.38 17.86
N ALA A 174 5.10 -8.91 16.80
CA ALA A 174 5.24 -10.29 16.41
C ALA A 174 6.66 -10.59 15.88
N VAL A 175 7.24 -9.70 15.06
CA VAL A 175 8.63 -9.81 14.59
C VAL A 175 9.61 -9.77 15.75
N THR A 176 9.39 -8.88 16.73
CA THR A 176 10.23 -8.77 17.92
C THR A 176 10.18 -10.06 18.76
N GLN A 177 9.00 -10.65 18.92
CA GLN A 177 8.86 -11.94 19.60
C GLN A 177 9.51 -13.09 18.82
N ALA A 178 9.43 -13.06 17.48
CA ALA A 178 10.16 -14.02 16.64
C ALA A 178 11.67 -13.87 16.79
N LEU A 179 12.17 -12.63 16.85
CA LEU A 179 13.60 -12.35 17.00
C LEU A 179 14.20 -12.95 18.30
N LYS A 180 13.40 -13.08 19.38
CA LYS A 180 13.81 -13.76 20.60
C LYS A 180 14.09 -15.27 20.41
N GLN A 181 13.45 -15.88 19.42
CA GLN A 181 13.59 -17.31 19.10
C GLN A 181 14.71 -17.57 18.09
N LEU A 182 15.31 -16.52 17.53
CA LEU A 182 16.34 -16.60 16.50
C LEU A 182 17.75 -16.44 17.08
N PRO A 183 18.77 -17.04 16.44
CA PRO A 183 20.17 -16.82 16.77
C PRO A 183 20.54 -15.33 16.83
N ALA A 184 21.57 -15.00 17.61
CA ALA A 184 21.95 -13.60 17.88
C ALA A 184 22.42 -12.80 16.65
N HIS A 185 22.84 -13.49 15.59
CA HIS A 185 23.25 -12.86 14.33
C HIS A 185 22.06 -12.37 13.47
N PHE A 186 20.81 -12.74 13.80
CA PHE A 186 19.64 -12.10 13.18
C PHE A 186 19.44 -10.72 13.79
N LYS A 187 19.45 -9.70 12.95
CA LYS A 187 19.25 -8.28 13.28
C LYS A 187 18.00 -7.75 12.61
N LEU A 188 17.38 -6.73 13.18
CA LEU A 188 16.17 -6.12 12.63
C LEU A 188 16.35 -4.62 12.49
N ALA A 189 16.12 -4.08 11.30
CA ALA A 189 15.91 -2.66 11.07
C ALA A 189 14.42 -2.36 10.91
N VAL A 190 13.91 -1.37 11.64
CA VAL A 190 12.53 -0.88 11.57
C VAL A 190 12.55 0.55 11.11
N VAL A 191 12.19 0.79 9.85
CA VAL A 191 12.17 2.13 9.27
C VAL A 191 10.77 2.74 9.38
N GLY A 192 10.69 3.95 9.94
CA GLY A 192 9.46 4.67 10.22
C GLY A 192 8.97 4.50 11.66
N ALA A 193 9.86 4.12 12.58
CA ALA A 193 9.62 4.07 14.01
C ALA A 193 9.80 5.48 14.58
N ASP A 194 8.71 6.11 15.01
CA ASP A 194 8.73 7.39 15.69
C ASP A 194 9.17 7.26 17.17
N GLU A 195 9.27 8.39 17.84
CA GLU A 195 9.69 8.46 19.25
C GLU A 195 8.79 7.60 20.18
N GLU A 196 7.48 7.56 19.92
CA GLU A 196 6.54 6.76 20.73
C GLU A 196 6.84 5.26 20.61
N VAL A 197 7.13 4.79 19.40
CA VAL A 197 7.57 3.41 19.15
C VAL A 197 8.91 3.14 19.82
N GLY A 198 9.85 4.10 19.79
CA GLY A 198 11.14 4.00 20.45
C GLY A 198 11.02 3.85 21.97
N ILE A 199 10.20 4.67 22.62
CA ILE A 199 9.92 4.59 24.06
C ILE A 199 9.26 3.25 24.41
N PHE A 200 8.23 2.85 23.64
CA PHE A 200 7.56 1.57 23.84
C PHE A 200 8.55 0.41 23.75
N PHE A 201 9.39 0.39 22.72
CA PHE A 201 10.33 -0.69 22.47
C PHE A 201 11.37 -0.81 23.57
N LYS A 202 12.01 0.29 23.98
CA LYS A 202 13.00 0.33 25.07
C LYS A 202 12.42 -0.20 26.39
N ARG A 203 11.14 0.07 26.65
CA ARG A 203 10.46 -0.38 27.87
C ARG A 203 10.10 -1.86 27.83
N GLN A 204 9.64 -2.36 26.69
CA GLN A 204 9.09 -3.71 26.56
C GLN A 204 10.14 -4.77 26.18
N TYR A 205 11.22 -4.35 25.49
CA TYR A 205 12.22 -5.25 24.90
C TYR A 205 13.66 -4.75 25.11
N PRO A 206 14.04 -4.39 26.37
CA PRO A 206 15.38 -3.87 26.63
C PRO A 206 16.51 -4.84 26.23
N GLU A 207 16.25 -6.16 26.28
CA GLU A 207 17.19 -7.21 25.91
C GLU A 207 17.47 -7.31 24.40
N LEU A 208 16.68 -6.65 23.57
CA LEU A 208 16.84 -6.67 22.12
C LEU A 208 17.43 -5.39 21.54
N LEU A 209 17.80 -4.42 22.37
CA LEU A 209 18.31 -3.12 21.90
C LEU A 209 19.56 -3.22 21.03
N GLU A 210 20.41 -4.24 21.24
CA GLU A 210 21.61 -4.50 20.42
C GLU A 210 21.30 -5.23 19.10
N ARG A 211 20.07 -5.73 18.95
CA ARG A 211 19.63 -6.48 17.77
C ARG A 211 18.64 -5.72 16.90
N VAL A 212 18.07 -4.62 17.38
CA VAL A 212 17.01 -3.88 16.70
C VAL A 212 17.39 -2.43 16.55
N ASN A 213 17.49 -1.99 15.30
CA ASN A 213 17.67 -0.59 14.94
C ASN A 213 16.32 0.04 14.62
N LEU A 214 15.89 1.00 15.43
CA LEU A 214 14.70 1.81 15.19
C LEU A 214 15.12 3.08 14.47
N ILE A 215 14.60 3.28 13.26
CA ILE A 215 14.95 4.39 12.37
C ILE A 215 13.73 5.28 12.21
N ASP A 216 13.90 6.57 12.42
CA ASP A 216 12.87 7.58 12.19
C ASP A 216 12.34 7.54 10.75
N PRO A 217 11.14 8.10 10.49
CA PRO A 217 10.64 8.23 9.13
C PRO A 217 11.62 8.98 8.23
N VAL A 218 12.02 8.35 7.13
CA VAL A 218 12.93 8.91 6.12
C VAL A 218 12.17 9.16 4.81
N SER A 219 12.71 10.06 3.98
CA SER A 219 12.16 10.33 2.64
C SER A 219 12.54 9.27 1.63
N ASP A 220 13.73 8.67 1.76
CA ASP A 220 14.23 7.60 0.90
C ASP A 220 14.51 6.35 1.74
N VAL A 221 13.78 5.29 1.46
CA VAL A 221 13.89 3.98 2.13
C VAL A 221 14.76 2.97 1.35
N SER A 222 15.12 3.29 0.10
CA SER A 222 15.87 2.39 -0.79
C SER A 222 17.20 1.90 -0.20
N PRO A 223 18.01 2.73 0.50
CA PRO A 223 19.24 2.27 1.12
C PRO A 223 19.03 1.16 2.17
N PHE A 224 17.88 1.16 2.85
CA PHE A 224 17.56 0.13 3.84
C PHE A 224 17.13 -1.19 3.19
N TYR A 225 16.40 -1.15 2.08
CA TYR A 225 16.15 -2.36 1.29
C TYR A 225 17.46 -2.95 0.77
N GLN A 226 18.39 -2.13 0.30
CA GLN A 226 19.68 -2.59 -0.24
C GLN A 226 20.58 -3.22 0.84
N CYS A 227 20.49 -2.80 2.10
CA CYS A 227 21.32 -3.34 3.20
C CYS A 227 20.77 -4.62 3.81
N ALA A 228 19.49 -4.93 3.63
CA ALA A 228 18.81 -6.07 4.20
C ALA A 228 19.12 -7.38 3.44
N ASP A 229 18.76 -8.50 4.08
CA ASP A 229 18.81 -9.83 3.52
C ASP A 229 17.41 -10.43 3.37
N ILE A 230 16.47 -10.07 4.27
CA ILE A 230 15.09 -10.55 4.29
C ILE A 230 14.16 -9.40 4.61
N TYR A 231 13.07 -9.29 3.88
CA TYR A 231 11.99 -8.36 4.19
C TYR A 231 10.85 -9.07 4.94
N VAL A 232 10.39 -8.51 6.06
CA VAL A 232 9.36 -9.14 6.90
C VAL A 232 8.18 -8.18 7.14
N HIS A 233 6.96 -8.62 6.77
CA HIS A 233 5.75 -7.79 6.78
C HIS A 233 4.54 -8.53 7.36
N PRO A 234 4.54 -8.92 8.64
CA PRO A 234 3.41 -9.60 9.26
C PRO A 234 2.33 -8.58 9.65
N THR A 235 1.81 -7.88 8.63
CA THR A 235 0.84 -6.83 8.84
C THR A 235 -0.50 -7.36 9.31
N LEU A 236 -1.13 -6.64 10.25
CA LEU A 236 -2.50 -6.93 10.70
C LEU A 236 -3.55 -6.42 9.72
N ARG A 237 -3.20 -5.45 8.89
CA ARG A 237 -4.06 -4.92 7.81
C ARG A 237 -3.27 -4.03 6.86
N ASP A 238 -3.32 -4.37 5.59
CA ASP A 238 -2.81 -3.56 4.48
C ASP A 238 -3.70 -3.74 3.24
N SER A 239 -4.16 -2.67 2.63
CA SER A 239 -5.05 -2.73 1.46
C SER A 239 -4.35 -3.28 0.23
N PHE A 240 -3.06 -2.98 0.08
CA PHE A 240 -2.20 -3.57 -0.93
C PHE A 240 -0.93 -4.14 -0.27
N GLY A 241 -0.02 -3.31 0.22
CA GLY A 241 1.30 -3.70 0.70
C GLY A 241 2.37 -3.28 -0.29
N MET A 242 2.62 -1.97 -0.41
CA MET A 242 3.66 -1.44 -1.27
C MET A 242 5.04 -1.95 -0.85
N ALA A 243 5.32 -1.92 0.44
CA ALA A 243 6.63 -2.26 0.98
C ALA A 243 7.10 -3.70 0.67
N PRO A 244 6.26 -4.76 0.68
CA PRO A 244 6.62 -6.07 0.14
C PRO A 244 6.96 -6.06 -1.35
N LEU A 245 6.23 -5.32 -2.18
CA LEU A 245 6.54 -5.20 -3.61
C LEU A 245 7.84 -4.44 -3.83
N GLU A 246 8.07 -3.36 -3.09
CA GLU A 246 9.34 -2.61 -3.11
C GLU A 246 10.53 -3.49 -2.69
N ALA A 247 10.33 -4.32 -1.66
CA ALA A 247 11.36 -5.27 -1.22
C ALA A 247 11.71 -6.28 -2.32
N MET A 248 10.71 -6.85 -3.00
CA MET A 248 10.93 -7.75 -4.15
C MET A 248 11.65 -7.02 -5.30
N ALA A 249 11.30 -5.76 -5.55
CA ALA A 249 11.94 -4.93 -6.56
C ALA A 249 13.42 -4.61 -6.23
N HIS A 250 13.82 -4.70 -4.96
CA HIS A 250 15.21 -4.63 -4.50
C HIS A 250 15.88 -6.01 -4.38
N GLY A 251 15.24 -7.07 -4.87
CA GLY A 251 15.80 -8.42 -4.84
C GLY A 251 15.81 -9.08 -3.46
N LEU A 252 14.88 -8.72 -2.57
CA LEU A 252 14.77 -9.36 -1.26
C LEU A 252 13.75 -10.49 -1.26
N PRO A 253 14.03 -11.63 -0.60
CA PRO A 253 13.01 -12.59 -0.25
C PRO A 253 12.05 -11.98 0.78
N VAL A 254 10.75 -12.26 0.62
CA VAL A 254 9.69 -11.60 1.38
C VAL A 254 8.91 -12.59 2.23
N VAL A 255 8.72 -12.23 3.50
CA VAL A 255 7.75 -12.85 4.43
C VAL A 255 6.61 -11.87 4.62
N LEU A 256 5.37 -12.27 4.33
CA LEU A 256 4.19 -11.39 4.47
C LEU A 256 2.96 -12.17 4.98
N SER A 257 1.99 -11.43 5.51
CA SER A 257 0.71 -12.01 5.95
C SER A 257 -0.15 -12.47 4.79
N ALA A 258 -1.05 -13.42 5.03
CA ALA A 258 -2.04 -13.91 4.07
C ALA A 258 -2.98 -12.79 3.55
N GLN A 259 -3.68 -13.09 2.47
CA GLN A 259 -4.48 -12.12 1.70
C GLN A 259 -5.54 -11.37 2.52
N GLN A 260 -6.09 -12.00 3.54
CA GLN A 260 -7.04 -11.36 4.46
C GLN A 260 -6.44 -10.18 5.26
N TYR A 261 -5.13 -10.14 5.39
CA TYR A 261 -4.38 -9.10 6.10
C TYR A 261 -3.59 -8.18 5.15
N CYS A 262 -3.10 -8.72 4.02
CA CYS A 262 -2.26 -8.01 3.07
C CYS A 262 -2.73 -8.25 1.64
N GLY A 263 -3.21 -7.19 0.94
CA GLY A 263 -3.75 -7.33 -0.40
C GLY A 263 -2.72 -7.83 -1.44
N PHE A 264 -1.43 -7.56 -1.23
CA PHE A 264 -0.36 -8.03 -2.12
C PHE A 264 -0.19 -9.56 -2.07
N ALA A 265 -0.58 -10.20 -0.98
CA ALA A 265 -0.53 -11.66 -0.86
C ALA A 265 -1.39 -12.40 -1.89
N ALA A 266 -2.38 -11.73 -2.51
CA ALA A 266 -3.17 -12.28 -3.61
C ALA A 266 -2.35 -12.55 -4.89
N PHE A 267 -1.17 -11.97 -5.01
CA PHE A 267 -0.33 -12.03 -6.20
C PHE A 267 0.91 -12.90 -6.01
N VAL A 268 1.14 -13.40 -4.80
CA VAL A 268 2.28 -14.27 -4.49
C VAL A 268 1.82 -15.69 -4.16
N GLN A 269 2.75 -16.62 -4.31
CA GLN A 269 2.53 -18.03 -4.01
C GLN A 269 3.46 -18.48 -2.86
N HIS A 270 2.84 -19.02 -1.78
CA HIS A 270 3.57 -19.49 -0.61
C HIS A 270 4.64 -20.51 -0.99
N ARG A 271 5.86 -20.33 -0.45
CA ARG A 271 7.07 -21.17 -0.66
C ARG A 271 7.50 -21.28 -2.14
N HIS A 272 6.99 -20.42 -3.01
CA HIS A 272 7.44 -20.33 -4.39
C HIS A 272 8.17 -19.00 -4.62
N ASN A 273 7.51 -17.87 -4.43
CA ASN A 273 8.10 -16.53 -4.61
C ASN A 273 7.96 -15.62 -3.37
N ALA A 274 7.31 -16.10 -2.32
CA ALA A 274 7.24 -15.46 -1.01
C ALA A 274 6.93 -16.48 0.09
N TRP A 275 7.16 -16.11 1.34
CA TRP A 275 6.65 -16.84 2.50
C TRP A 275 5.38 -16.17 3.01
N VAL A 276 4.24 -16.84 2.90
CA VAL A 276 2.94 -16.32 3.36
C VAL A 276 2.62 -16.88 4.75
N LEU A 277 2.34 -16.00 5.70
CA LEU A 277 1.97 -16.31 7.08
C LEU A 277 0.44 -16.36 7.21
N ASP A 278 -0.10 -17.45 7.73
CA ASP A 278 -1.53 -17.59 7.98
C ASP A 278 -2.01 -16.69 9.12
N ASP A 279 -1.22 -16.61 10.22
CA ASP A 279 -1.45 -15.66 11.31
C ASP A 279 -0.25 -14.69 11.46
N PRO A 280 -0.44 -13.39 11.24
CA PRO A 280 0.61 -12.38 11.42
C PRO A 280 1.08 -12.20 12.86
N LYS A 281 0.41 -12.78 13.83
CA LYS A 281 0.77 -12.71 15.25
C LYS A 281 1.58 -13.92 15.73
N ASP A 282 1.67 -14.97 14.92
CA ASP A 282 2.41 -16.17 15.26
C ASP A 282 3.91 -15.93 15.10
N ALA A 283 4.55 -15.58 16.21
CA ALA A 283 5.99 -15.36 16.27
C ALA A 283 6.82 -16.59 15.89
N SER A 284 6.34 -17.79 16.18
CA SER A 284 7.06 -19.02 15.85
C SER A 284 7.04 -19.30 14.35
N SER A 285 5.92 -19.08 13.68
CA SER A 285 5.83 -19.13 12.21
C SER A 285 6.72 -18.09 11.55
N ILE A 286 6.80 -16.86 12.11
CA ILE A 286 7.70 -15.82 11.61
C ILE A 286 9.17 -16.26 11.79
N ALA A 287 9.56 -16.78 12.97
CA ALA A 287 10.90 -17.25 13.21
C ALA A 287 11.29 -18.40 12.26
N THR A 288 10.38 -19.35 12.04
CA THR A 288 10.56 -20.45 11.07
C THR A 288 10.78 -19.92 9.66
N ALA A 289 10.01 -18.92 9.24
CA ALA A 289 10.17 -18.29 7.93
C ALA A 289 11.53 -17.61 7.77
N LEU A 290 11.96 -16.85 8.79
CA LEU A 290 13.24 -16.14 8.77
C LEU A 290 14.43 -17.11 8.76
N LEU A 291 14.38 -18.21 9.52
CA LEU A 291 15.41 -19.27 9.49
C LEU A 291 15.49 -19.95 8.12
N ALA A 292 14.35 -20.23 7.50
CA ALA A 292 14.31 -20.86 6.18
C ALA A 292 14.84 -19.95 5.06
N LEU A 293 14.80 -18.64 5.26
CA LEU A 293 15.28 -17.63 4.31
C LEU A 293 16.67 -17.07 4.65
N ASP A 294 17.35 -17.62 5.67
CA ASP A 294 18.74 -17.30 5.97
C ASP A 294 19.57 -17.35 4.66
N PRO A 295 20.40 -16.35 4.35
CA PRO A 295 21.22 -16.33 3.13
C PRO A 295 22.14 -17.53 2.93
N GLN A 296 22.42 -18.29 3.98
CA GLN A 296 23.13 -19.57 3.90
C GLN A 296 22.28 -20.70 3.30
N GLN A 297 20.96 -20.50 3.21
CA GLN A 297 20.01 -21.42 2.58
C GLN A 297 19.73 -21.00 1.13
N THR A 298 19.29 -21.96 0.31
CA THR A 298 19.00 -21.69 -1.11
C THR A 298 17.62 -21.10 -1.35
N LEU A 299 16.70 -21.23 -0.41
CA LEU A 299 15.29 -20.87 -0.58
C LEU A 299 15.08 -19.36 -0.84
N GLY A 300 15.84 -18.49 -0.14
CA GLY A 300 15.78 -17.05 -0.35
C GLY A 300 16.14 -16.65 -1.78
N ALA A 301 17.23 -17.21 -2.32
CA ALA A 301 17.66 -16.97 -3.70
C ALA A 301 16.61 -17.49 -4.72
N GLN A 302 15.99 -18.64 -4.45
CA GLN A 302 14.90 -19.15 -5.28
C GLN A 302 13.69 -18.20 -5.30
N PHE A 303 13.29 -17.65 -4.14
CA PHE A 303 12.20 -16.68 -4.07
C PHE A 303 12.50 -15.43 -4.90
N VAL A 304 13.71 -14.88 -4.80
CA VAL A 304 14.14 -13.72 -5.58
C VAL A 304 14.04 -14.01 -7.08
N GLN A 305 14.55 -15.15 -7.53
CA GLN A 305 14.47 -15.54 -8.93
C GLN A 305 13.02 -15.68 -9.42
N GLN A 306 12.16 -16.31 -8.64
CA GLN A 306 10.75 -16.54 -8.99
C GLN A 306 9.89 -15.26 -8.89
N SER A 307 10.28 -14.29 -8.07
CA SER A 307 9.59 -13.01 -7.96
C SER A 307 9.90 -12.02 -9.08
N ALA A 308 10.96 -12.23 -9.86
CA ALA A 308 11.39 -11.30 -10.92
C ALA A 308 10.28 -11.03 -11.95
N VAL A 309 9.57 -12.06 -12.38
CA VAL A 309 8.42 -11.93 -13.32
C VAL A 309 7.28 -11.11 -12.71
N LEU A 310 7.05 -11.29 -11.42
CA LEU A 310 6.03 -10.54 -10.70
C LEU A 310 6.39 -9.05 -10.60
N VAL A 311 7.65 -8.75 -10.29
CA VAL A 311 8.18 -7.37 -10.23
C VAL A 311 8.05 -6.68 -11.59
N GLU A 312 8.38 -7.37 -12.69
CA GLU A 312 8.21 -6.84 -14.04
C GLU A 312 6.73 -6.57 -14.37
N THR A 313 5.84 -7.50 -14.01
CA THR A 313 4.38 -7.36 -14.19
C THR A 313 3.82 -6.14 -13.45
N PHE A 314 4.40 -5.79 -12.31
CA PHE A 314 4.05 -4.62 -11.49
C PHE A 314 5.06 -3.48 -11.64
N SER A 315 5.80 -3.40 -12.75
CA SER A 315 6.57 -2.20 -13.07
C SER A 315 5.62 -1.00 -13.31
N TRP A 316 6.08 0.22 -12.99
CA TRP A 316 5.28 1.42 -13.27
C TRP A 316 4.92 1.55 -14.75
N ASP A 317 5.78 1.09 -15.66
CA ASP A 317 5.49 1.08 -17.09
C ASP A 317 4.34 0.13 -17.46
N ALA A 318 4.32 -1.06 -16.87
CA ALA A 318 3.22 -2.01 -17.08
C ALA A 318 1.90 -1.48 -16.48
N VAL A 319 1.96 -0.86 -15.29
CA VAL A 319 0.81 -0.23 -14.65
C VAL A 319 0.30 0.95 -15.48
N ALA A 320 1.18 1.80 -15.99
CA ALA A 320 0.81 2.95 -16.85
C ALA A 320 0.08 2.49 -18.11
N LYS A 321 0.56 1.44 -18.78
CA LYS A 321 -0.13 0.86 -19.96
C LYS A 321 -1.55 0.41 -19.64
N ARG A 322 -1.77 -0.22 -18.49
CA ARG A 322 -3.11 -0.65 -18.06
C ARG A 322 -4.04 0.55 -17.82
N TYR A 323 -3.53 1.64 -17.26
CA TYR A 323 -4.30 2.88 -17.11
C TYR A 323 -4.56 3.54 -18.46
N GLU A 324 -3.60 3.55 -19.39
CA GLU A 324 -3.79 4.06 -20.74
C GLU A 324 -4.92 3.32 -21.48
N GLU A 325 -4.92 2.01 -21.45
CA GLU A 325 -6.00 1.18 -22.02
C GLU A 325 -7.37 1.54 -21.40
N LEU A 326 -7.39 1.74 -20.08
CA LEU A 326 -8.60 2.15 -19.35
C LEU A 326 -9.09 3.54 -19.78
N TYR A 327 -8.17 4.51 -19.96
CA TYR A 327 -8.50 5.85 -20.42
C TYR A 327 -9.07 5.82 -21.85
N LEU A 328 -8.44 5.07 -22.73
CA LEU A 328 -8.93 4.90 -24.10
C LEU A 328 -10.32 4.27 -24.14
N ALA A 329 -10.61 3.33 -23.24
CA ALA A 329 -11.94 2.72 -23.11
C ALA A 329 -13.00 3.75 -22.64
N VAL A 330 -12.64 4.65 -21.70
CA VAL A 330 -13.51 5.74 -21.24
C VAL A 330 -13.81 6.71 -22.39
N ILE A 331 -12.79 7.13 -23.14
CA ILE A 331 -12.92 8.06 -24.26
C ILE A 331 -13.83 7.46 -25.37
N ARG A 332 -13.63 6.18 -25.70
CA ARG A 332 -14.47 5.47 -26.70
C ARG A 332 -15.93 5.40 -26.25
N ALA A 333 -16.18 5.07 -24.98
CA ALA A 333 -17.53 5.02 -24.44
C ALA A 333 -18.27 6.38 -24.50
N ARG A 334 -17.55 7.49 -24.24
CA ARG A 334 -18.09 8.85 -24.40
C ARG A 334 -18.44 9.19 -25.84
N LYS A 335 -17.54 8.91 -26.79
CA LYS A 335 -17.79 9.17 -28.22
C LYS A 335 -18.99 8.39 -28.74
N SER A 336 -19.13 7.11 -28.37
CA SER A 336 -20.28 6.29 -28.75
C SER A 336 -21.61 6.82 -28.22
N ARG A 337 -21.60 7.42 -27.02
CA ARG A 337 -22.80 8.02 -26.41
C ARG A 337 -23.20 9.35 -27.07
N GLN A 338 -22.22 10.13 -27.52
CA GLN A 338 -22.47 11.39 -28.21
C GLN A 338 -23.01 11.18 -29.65
N SER A 339 -22.67 10.06 -30.27
CA SER A 339 -23.11 9.69 -31.61
C SER A 339 -24.49 8.96 -31.65
N GLN A 340 -25.07 8.58 -30.50
CA GLN A 340 -26.43 8.05 -30.44
C GLN A 340 -27.45 9.23 -30.51
N PRO A 341 -28.39 9.25 -31.47
CA PRO A 341 -29.43 10.26 -31.50
C PRO A 341 -30.25 10.18 -30.20
N ARG A 342 -30.44 11.33 -29.54
CA ARG A 342 -31.37 11.45 -28.41
C ARG A 342 -32.76 11.06 -28.92
N THR A 343 -33.17 9.80 -28.72
CA THR A 343 -34.58 9.46 -28.85
C THR A 343 -35.34 10.27 -27.80
N GLN A 344 -36.14 11.17 -28.29
CA GLN A 344 -37.10 12.00 -27.52
C GLN A 344 -38.18 11.14 -26.89
#